data_483c10353649ebebb43244eb6fde0065
#
_entry.id   483c10353649ebebb43244eb6fde0065
#
_cell.length_a   1.000
_cell.length_b   1.000
_cell.length_c   1.000
_cell.angle_alpha   90.00
_cell.angle_beta   90.00
_cell.angle_gamma   90.00
#
_symmetry.space_group_name_H-M   'P 1'
#
loop_
_entity.id
_entity.type
_entity.pdbx_description
1 polymer ?
#
loop_
_entity_poly.entity_id
_entity_poly.type
_entity_poly.pdbx_seq_one_letter_code
_entity_poly.pdbx_strand_id
1 'polypeptide(L)'
;MDYNRQAMGIRTIGFVLLPLMSVVAENATPQFDAAAADRFAQLALACVAKEYPNKISHVLNSDADVAPPRKLTPAFCGCYDWHSSVHGHWLLVRLVRTFPDASFADAAREALKKSLTAENLKQEAAYLRGTGRASFERPYGLAWLLQLCAELREWDDPQAKEMSTNLRPLEEAAVERLQNWLPKLSHPVRIGEHDQTAFGLSLMLDYARSVGNEAFAKLVADSARKFFLADKNCPLAYEPSGEDFLSPSLGEADVMRRVLPQAEFAEWLKGFMPQIPAAKDGGSYNTDWLPVTVSPDRSDPKLAHLDGLNLSRAWMLEGIISALPTDDSRRAALQAAAEAHRRAGLAAVTGEHYEGGHWLGSFAVYLTTKRGISQPDWTGR
;
A
#
# COMPACT_ATOMS: atom_id res chain seq x y z
N MET A 1 -23.88 -96.04 11.04
CA MET A 1 -22.66 -95.22 11.09
C MET A 1 -23.06 -93.81 10.77
N ASP A 2 -23.35 -93.08 11.85
CA ASP A 2 -23.91 -91.72 11.78
C ASP A 2 -22.81 -90.71 11.68
N TYR A 3 -22.96 -89.79 10.74
CA TYR A 3 -22.10 -88.62 10.61
C TYR A 3 -22.91 -87.34 10.97
N ASN A 4 -22.59 -86.83 12.12
CA ASN A 4 -23.11 -85.61 12.64
C ASN A 4 -22.56 -84.38 11.87
N ARG A 5 -23.41 -83.54 11.27
CA ARG A 5 -23.07 -82.26 10.72
C ARG A 5 -23.47 -81.12 11.69
N GLN A 6 -22.50 -80.56 12.37
CA GLN A 6 -22.67 -79.32 13.07
C GLN A 6 -22.71 -78.13 12.09
N ALA A 7 -23.77 -77.37 12.14
CA ALA A 7 -23.89 -76.10 11.35
C ALA A 7 -23.22 -74.98 12.16
N MET A 8 -22.24 -74.39 11.53
CA MET A 8 -21.51 -73.20 12.02
C MET A 8 -22.25 -71.92 11.60
N GLY A 9 -22.82 -71.22 12.57
CA GLY A 9 -23.55 -69.96 12.36
C GLY A 9 -22.58 -68.80 12.08
N ILE A 10 -22.70 -68.17 10.90
CA ILE A 10 -21.97 -67.00 10.52
C ILE A 10 -22.64 -65.77 11.21
N ARG A 11 -21.95 -65.14 12.15
CA ARG A 11 -22.36 -63.85 12.70
C ARG A 11 -21.90 -62.73 11.74
N THR A 12 -22.85 -62.07 11.11
CA THR A 12 -22.63 -60.87 10.30
C THR A 12 -22.36 -59.69 11.24
N ILE A 13 -21.13 -59.18 11.24
CA ILE A 13 -20.77 -57.93 11.92
C ILE A 13 -21.13 -56.78 10.98
N GLY A 14 -22.18 -56.05 11.30
CA GLY A 14 -22.56 -54.84 10.59
C GLY A 14 -21.57 -53.71 10.92
N PHE A 15 -20.78 -53.28 9.93
CA PHE A 15 -20.01 -52.05 10.02
C PHE A 15 -20.94 -50.85 9.80
N VAL A 16 -21.14 -50.08 10.87
CA VAL A 16 -21.78 -48.75 10.77
C VAL A 16 -20.73 -47.77 10.26
N LEU A 17 -20.80 -47.38 9.03
CA LEU A 17 -20.03 -46.24 8.46
C LEU A 17 -20.64 -44.94 8.97
N LEU A 18 -20.02 -44.33 9.94
CA LEU A 18 -20.26 -42.95 10.30
C LEU A 18 -19.66 -42.05 9.21
N PRO A 19 -20.41 -41.08 8.63
CA PRO A 19 -19.84 -40.13 7.71
C PRO A 19 -18.88 -39.20 8.46
N LEU A 20 -17.60 -39.20 8.10
CA LEU A 20 -16.69 -38.11 8.45
C LEU A 20 -17.19 -36.83 7.78
N MET A 21 -17.88 -36.00 8.55
CA MET A 21 -18.07 -34.61 8.17
C MET A 21 -16.71 -33.91 8.30
N SER A 22 -16.03 -33.72 7.19
CA SER A 22 -14.90 -32.80 7.08
C SER A 22 -15.45 -31.39 7.35
N VAL A 23 -15.27 -30.89 8.56
CA VAL A 23 -15.42 -29.47 8.86
C VAL A 23 -14.28 -28.78 8.10
N VAL A 24 -14.57 -28.26 6.90
CA VAL A 24 -13.73 -27.27 6.25
C VAL A 24 -13.81 -26.06 7.17
N ALA A 25 -12.78 -25.85 7.98
CA ALA A 25 -12.62 -24.60 8.69
C ALA A 25 -12.57 -23.50 7.62
N GLU A 26 -13.64 -22.73 7.50
CA GLU A 26 -13.63 -21.46 6.80
C GLU A 26 -12.51 -20.66 7.45
N ASN A 27 -11.38 -20.50 6.73
CA ASN A 27 -10.29 -19.63 7.16
C ASN A 27 -10.83 -18.20 7.09
N ALA A 28 -11.45 -17.74 8.16
CA ALA A 28 -11.83 -16.35 8.33
C ALA A 28 -10.56 -15.50 8.14
N THR A 29 -10.61 -14.53 7.23
CA THR A 29 -9.53 -13.58 7.04
C THR A 29 -9.17 -12.98 8.40
N PRO A 30 -7.90 -13.06 8.85
CA PRO A 30 -7.52 -12.53 10.15
C PRO A 30 -7.97 -11.08 10.27
N GLN A 31 -8.78 -10.79 11.26
CA GLN A 31 -9.19 -9.43 11.57
C GLN A 31 -7.95 -8.64 11.98
N PHE A 32 -7.79 -7.41 11.46
CA PHE A 32 -6.69 -6.53 11.87
C PHE A 32 -6.94 -6.06 13.31
N ASP A 33 -6.22 -6.64 14.25
CA ASP A 33 -6.32 -6.40 15.68
C ASP A 33 -5.02 -5.77 16.24
N ALA A 34 -5.02 -5.49 17.54
CA ALA A 34 -3.87 -4.93 18.23
C ALA A 34 -2.61 -5.82 18.16
N ALA A 35 -2.77 -7.14 18.09
CA ALA A 35 -1.63 -8.06 17.97
C ALA A 35 -1.00 -8.01 16.58
N ALA A 36 -1.81 -7.91 15.52
CA ALA A 36 -1.33 -7.68 14.16
C ALA A 36 -0.69 -6.29 14.03
N ALA A 37 -1.29 -5.27 14.67
CA ALA A 37 -0.74 -3.91 14.72
C ALA A 37 0.63 -3.87 15.42
N ASP A 38 0.79 -4.58 16.54
CA ASP A 38 2.06 -4.68 17.24
C ASP A 38 3.16 -5.26 16.34
N ARG A 39 2.90 -6.37 15.66
CA ARG A 39 3.89 -6.96 14.73
C ARG A 39 4.34 -5.96 13.67
N PHE A 40 3.42 -5.20 13.08
CA PHE A 40 3.78 -4.21 12.06
C PHE A 40 4.50 -3.00 12.65
N ALA A 41 4.11 -2.56 13.86
CA ALA A 41 4.80 -1.50 14.58
C ALA A 41 6.26 -1.87 14.89
N GLN A 42 6.50 -3.12 15.31
CA GLN A 42 7.86 -3.60 15.60
C GLN A 42 8.77 -3.58 14.36
N LEU A 43 8.24 -3.88 13.15
CA LEU A 43 9.02 -3.76 11.92
C LEU A 43 9.49 -2.32 11.66
N ALA A 44 8.60 -1.35 11.84
CA ALA A 44 8.96 0.06 11.68
C ALA A 44 9.90 0.56 12.79
N LEU A 45 9.63 0.21 14.05
CA LEU A 45 10.48 0.57 15.18
C LEU A 45 11.92 0.02 15.06
N ALA A 46 12.05 -1.18 14.46
CA ALA A 46 13.35 -1.79 14.21
C ALA A 46 14.18 -1.06 13.14
N CYS A 47 13.56 -0.23 12.28
CA CYS A 47 14.26 0.39 11.16
C CYS A 47 14.29 1.93 11.19
N VAL A 48 13.27 2.64 11.68
CA VAL A 48 13.20 4.12 11.55
C VAL A 48 14.39 4.87 12.20
N ALA A 49 15.02 4.28 13.21
CA ALA A 49 16.24 4.83 13.83
C ALA A 49 17.53 4.13 13.39
N LYS A 50 17.45 3.12 12.50
CA LYS A 50 18.58 2.33 12.05
C LYS A 50 19.18 2.96 10.79
N GLU A 51 20.32 3.66 10.95
CA GLU A 51 20.96 4.40 9.86
C GLU A 51 21.51 3.50 8.74
N TYR A 52 21.96 2.28 9.07
CA TYR A 52 22.59 1.38 8.10
C TYR A 52 21.99 -0.04 8.14
N PRO A 53 21.89 -0.74 6.97
CA PRO A 53 22.31 -0.32 5.62
C PRO A 53 21.45 0.83 5.10
N ASN A 54 21.99 1.70 4.21
CA ASN A 54 21.26 2.84 3.67
C ASN A 54 21.65 3.13 2.22
N LYS A 55 20.66 3.46 1.39
CA LYS A 55 20.82 3.85 0.01
C LYS A 55 20.49 5.33 -0.17
N ILE A 56 21.53 6.17 -0.20
CA ILE A 56 21.40 7.58 -0.55
C ILE A 56 21.27 7.69 -2.07
N SER A 57 20.24 8.40 -2.53
CA SER A 57 19.96 8.60 -3.95
C SER A 57 19.87 10.08 -4.30
N HIS A 58 21.04 10.73 -4.51
CA HIS A 58 21.12 12.10 -4.97
C HIS A 58 22.30 12.34 -5.92
N VAL A 59 22.24 13.43 -6.66
CA VAL A 59 23.36 13.88 -7.52
C VAL A 59 24.40 14.56 -6.64
N LEU A 60 25.67 14.16 -6.77
CA LEU A 60 26.83 14.84 -6.18
C LEU A 60 27.33 15.91 -7.13
N ASN A 61 27.37 17.16 -6.68
CA ASN A 61 27.95 18.26 -7.46
C ASN A 61 29.43 18.51 -7.06
N SER A 62 29.81 18.07 -5.87
CA SER A 62 31.17 18.14 -5.34
C SER A 62 31.33 17.20 -4.13
N ASP A 63 32.55 17.08 -3.60
CA ASP A 63 32.86 16.33 -2.38
C ASP A 63 32.04 16.81 -1.17
N ALA A 64 31.60 18.06 -1.17
CA ALA A 64 30.78 18.64 -0.10
C ALA A 64 29.36 18.00 -0.02
N ASP A 65 28.93 17.31 -1.06
CA ASP A 65 27.65 16.58 -1.07
C ASP A 65 27.76 15.18 -0.43
N VAL A 66 28.97 14.73 -0.10
CA VAL A 66 29.19 13.42 0.52
C VAL A 66 29.07 13.53 2.04
N ALA A 67 28.00 12.95 2.57
CA ALA A 67 27.78 12.91 4.02
C ALA A 67 26.95 11.68 4.41
N PRO A 68 27.03 11.22 5.68
CA PRO A 68 26.20 10.14 6.17
C PRO A 68 24.71 10.54 6.21
N PRO A 69 23.76 9.56 6.12
CA PRO A 69 22.33 9.81 6.10
C PRO A 69 21.83 10.80 7.17
N ARG A 70 22.23 10.60 8.43
CA ARG A 70 21.85 11.49 9.56
C ARG A 70 22.24 12.95 9.40
N LYS A 71 23.23 13.26 8.54
CA LYS A 71 23.64 14.64 8.24
C LYS A 71 22.90 15.22 7.02
N LEU A 72 22.48 14.37 6.09
CA LEU A 72 21.75 14.78 4.89
C LEU A 72 20.26 14.95 5.18
N THR A 73 19.67 13.93 5.76
CA THR A 73 18.23 13.79 6.01
C THR A 73 17.97 13.32 7.45
N PRO A 74 18.20 14.18 8.46
CA PRO A 74 18.21 13.77 9.87
C PRO A 74 16.87 13.26 10.41
N ALA A 75 15.73 13.69 9.84
CA ALA A 75 14.42 13.21 10.24
C ALA A 75 14.15 11.79 9.69
N PHE A 76 14.56 11.52 8.45
CA PHE A 76 14.29 10.26 7.75
C PHE A 76 15.57 9.55 7.32
N CYS A 77 16.55 9.46 8.23
CA CYS A 77 17.84 8.81 7.99
C CYS A 77 17.85 7.31 8.23
N GLY A 78 16.75 6.76 8.76
CA GLY A 78 16.63 5.34 9.10
C GLY A 78 16.10 4.49 7.96
N CYS A 79 15.83 3.23 8.27
CA CYS A 79 15.44 2.19 7.32
C CYS A 79 16.50 2.01 6.22
N TYR A 80 16.09 1.73 4.98
CA TYR A 80 17.03 1.48 3.89
C TYR A 80 17.26 2.73 3.02
N ASP A 81 16.23 3.54 2.85
CA ASP A 81 16.23 4.77 2.06
C ASP A 81 15.24 5.80 2.63
N TRP A 82 15.23 6.97 2.04
CA TRP A 82 14.42 8.08 2.55
C TRP A 82 12.93 7.76 2.57
N HIS A 83 12.39 7.22 1.48
CA HIS A 83 10.96 6.94 1.40
C HIS A 83 10.52 5.81 2.33
N SER A 84 11.32 4.76 2.51
CA SER A 84 11.00 3.69 3.45
C SER A 84 10.98 4.19 4.89
N SER A 85 11.89 5.13 5.24
CA SER A 85 11.82 5.83 6.52
C SER A 85 10.54 6.66 6.65
N VAL A 86 10.17 7.44 5.63
CA VAL A 86 8.95 8.26 5.63
C VAL A 86 7.70 7.43 5.86
N HIS A 87 7.49 6.36 5.07
CA HIS A 87 6.28 5.55 5.25
C HIS A 87 6.33 4.64 6.48
N GLY A 88 7.54 4.34 7.01
CA GLY A 88 7.69 3.74 8.35
C GLY A 88 7.18 4.68 9.45
N HIS A 89 7.50 5.98 9.37
CA HIS A 89 6.96 6.98 10.29
C HIS A 89 5.44 7.14 10.12
N TRP A 90 4.94 7.16 8.88
CA TRP A 90 3.50 7.15 8.61
C TRP A 90 2.80 5.94 9.25
N LEU A 91 3.38 4.74 9.11
CA LEU A 91 2.88 3.52 9.75
C LEU A 91 2.73 3.70 11.27
N LEU A 92 3.79 4.20 11.94
CA LEU A 92 3.77 4.43 13.39
C LEU A 92 2.67 5.43 13.79
N VAL A 93 2.54 6.56 13.08
CA VAL A 93 1.46 7.54 13.32
C VAL A 93 0.10 6.89 13.16
N ARG A 94 -0.13 6.15 12.06
CA ARG A 94 -1.39 5.48 11.77
C ARG A 94 -1.76 4.47 12.85
N LEU A 95 -0.80 3.66 13.30
CA LEU A 95 -1.04 2.64 14.31
C LEU A 95 -1.30 3.22 15.70
N VAL A 96 -0.53 4.23 16.14
CA VAL A 96 -0.76 4.89 17.43
C VAL A 96 -2.12 5.60 17.46
N ARG A 97 -2.50 6.24 16.35
CA ARG A 97 -3.84 6.85 16.22
C ARG A 97 -4.97 5.81 16.31
N THR A 98 -4.76 4.61 15.75
CA THR A 98 -5.78 3.55 15.70
C THR A 98 -5.83 2.74 16.99
N PHE A 99 -4.69 2.53 17.65
CA PHE A 99 -4.51 1.72 18.85
C PHE A 99 -3.68 2.50 19.89
N PRO A 100 -4.24 3.58 20.48
CA PRO A 100 -3.47 4.48 21.35
C PRO A 100 -2.95 3.84 22.64
N ASP A 101 -3.60 2.78 23.10
CA ASP A 101 -3.27 2.07 24.34
C ASP A 101 -2.50 0.75 24.09
N ALA A 102 -2.03 0.51 22.86
CA ALA A 102 -1.29 -0.70 22.53
C ALA A 102 0.14 -0.67 23.12
N SER A 103 0.73 -1.85 23.32
CA SER A 103 2.07 -2.04 23.89
C SER A 103 3.18 -1.27 23.17
N PHE A 104 3.04 -1.04 21.88
CA PHE A 104 4.01 -0.31 21.05
C PHE A 104 3.82 1.22 21.09
N ALA A 105 2.71 1.74 21.62
CA ALA A 105 2.31 3.14 21.45
C ALA A 105 3.35 4.12 22.01
N ASP A 106 3.86 3.89 23.22
CA ASP A 106 4.85 4.77 23.86
C ASP A 106 6.17 4.75 23.09
N ALA A 107 6.65 3.57 22.69
CA ALA A 107 7.88 3.44 21.89
C ALA A 107 7.75 4.14 20.52
N ALA A 108 6.59 4.03 19.89
CA ALA A 108 6.30 4.70 18.62
C ALA A 108 6.26 6.24 18.78
N ARG A 109 5.59 6.75 19.82
CA ARG A 109 5.57 8.19 20.14
C ARG A 109 6.96 8.75 20.38
N GLU A 110 7.80 8.04 21.12
CA GLU A 110 9.19 8.47 21.37
C GLU A 110 10.06 8.43 20.10
N ALA A 111 9.90 7.42 19.23
CA ALA A 111 10.59 7.37 17.95
C ALA A 111 10.20 8.56 17.06
N LEU A 112 8.89 8.82 16.93
CA LEU A 112 8.37 9.95 16.17
C LEU A 112 8.86 11.30 16.71
N LYS A 113 8.87 11.48 18.03
CA LYS A 113 9.34 12.70 18.68
C LYS A 113 10.82 12.98 18.42
N LYS A 114 11.66 11.94 18.40
CA LYS A 114 13.10 12.06 18.12
C LYS A 114 13.38 12.45 16.67
N SER A 115 12.63 11.93 15.73
CA SER A 115 12.80 12.18 14.30
C SER A 115 12.20 13.51 13.86
N LEU A 116 10.92 13.77 14.22
CA LEU A 116 10.13 14.87 13.68
C LEU A 116 10.29 16.19 14.46
N THR A 117 11.55 16.53 14.82
CA THR A 117 11.87 17.81 15.47
C THR A 117 11.88 18.95 14.46
N ALA A 118 11.63 20.19 14.93
CA ALA A 118 11.68 21.38 14.08
C ALA A 118 13.06 21.57 13.43
N GLU A 119 14.16 21.23 14.14
CA GLU A 119 15.54 21.35 13.62
C GLU A 119 15.79 20.35 12.49
N ASN A 120 15.52 19.06 12.71
CA ASN A 120 15.68 18.01 11.71
C ASN A 120 14.90 18.33 10.45
N LEU A 121 13.63 18.70 10.58
CA LEU A 121 12.73 18.95 9.44
C LEU A 121 13.06 20.23 8.68
N LYS A 122 13.59 21.25 9.37
CA LYS A 122 14.14 22.45 8.71
C LYS A 122 15.36 22.12 7.87
N GLN A 123 16.29 21.31 8.40
CA GLN A 123 17.46 20.85 7.66
C GLN A 123 17.07 20.00 6.46
N GLU A 124 16.11 19.12 6.62
CA GLU A 124 15.59 18.24 5.55
C GLU A 124 14.89 19.03 4.45
N ALA A 125 14.12 20.06 4.81
CA ALA A 125 13.54 20.99 3.84
C ALA A 125 14.61 21.76 3.04
N ALA A 126 15.68 22.17 3.70
CA ALA A 126 16.82 22.79 3.04
C ALA A 126 17.54 21.83 2.10
N TYR A 127 17.73 20.57 2.54
CA TYR A 127 18.29 19.51 1.70
C TYR A 127 17.42 19.27 0.46
N LEU A 128 16.11 19.12 0.64
CA LEU A 128 15.17 18.94 -0.49
C LEU A 128 15.23 20.08 -1.50
N ARG A 129 15.38 21.34 -1.05
CA ARG A 129 15.52 22.52 -1.91
C ARG A 129 16.89 22.71 -2.52
N GLY A 130 17.88 21.91 -2.12
CA GLY A 130 19.27 22.02 -2.55
C GLY A 130 19.45 21.79 -4.07
N THR A 131 20.56 22.30 -4.60
CA THR A 131 20.97 22.10 -6.00
C THR A 131 21.17 20.61 -6.28
N GLY A 132 20.71 20.15 -7.46
CA GLY A 132 20.83 18.75 -7.86
C GLY A 132 19.79 17.81 -7.24
N ARG A 133 18.80 18.32 -6.45
CA ARG A 133 17.77 17.52 -5.76
C ARG A 133 16.43 17.50 -6.47
N ALA A 134 16.32 18.01 -7.72
CA ALA A 134 15.04 18.17 -8.40
C ALA A 134 14.26 16.85 -8.62
N SER A 135 14.95 15.72 -8.79
CA SER A 135 14.35 14.39 -8.96
C SER A 135 14.34 13.56 -7.69
N PHE A 136 14.95 14.05 -6.57
CA PHE A 136 15.02 13.30 -5.33
C PHE A 136 13.61 12.95 -4.85
N GLU A 137 13.38 11.63 -4.67
CA GLU A 137 12.15 11.02 -4.14
C GLU A 137 10.84 11.32 -4.89
N ARG A 138 10.92 11.81 -6.11
CA ARG A 138 9.77 12.19 -6.92
C ARG A 138 9.37 11.06 -7.89
N PRO A 139 8.08 10.62 -7.91
CA PRO A 139 6.98 11.11 -7.08
C PRO A 139 6.79 10.36 -5.76
N TYR A 140 7.24 9.11 -5.63
CA TYR A 140 6.83 8.12 -4.63
C TYR A 140 7.09 8.58 -3.19
N GLY A 141 8.34 8.90 -2.86
CA GLY A 141 8.70 9.29 -1.50
C GLY A 141 8.03 10.59 -1.07
N LEU A 142 7.93 11.59 -1.99
CA LEU A 142 7.22 12.83 -1.72
C LEU A 142 5.71 12.59 -1.50
N ALA A 143 5.10 11.67 -2.24
CA ALA A 143 3.69 11.33 -2.06
C ALA A 143 3.45 10.64 -0.70
N TRP A 144 4.35 9.77 -0.25
CA TRP A 144 4.29 9.19 1.10
C TRP A 144 4.49 10.23 2.20
N LEU A 145 5.39 11.21 2.02
CA LEU A 145 5.53 12.34 2.93
C LEU A 145 4.20 13.09 3.08
N LEU A 146 3.52 13.34 1.98
CA LEU A 146 2.20 14.00 2.02
C LEU A 146 1.15 13.14 2.74
N GLN A 147 1.21 11.80 2.64
CA GLN A 147 0.36 10.93 3.46
C GLN A 147 0.68 11.01 4.95
N LEU A 148 1.95 11.13 5.34
CA LEU A 148 2.33 11.37 6.72
C LEU A 148 1.77 12.71 7.23
N CYS A 149 1.86 13.77 6.42
CA CYS A 149 1.31 15.08 6.77
C CYS A 149 -0.22 15.03 6.95
N ALA A 150 -0.93 14.34 6.06
CA ALA A 150 -2.37 14.12 6.15
C ALA A 150 -2.75 13.38 7.44
N GLU A 151 -2.06 12.28 7.75
CA GLU A 151 -2.34 11.45 8.91
C GLU A 151 -2.17 12.21 10.23
N LEU A 152 -1.10 13.03 10.34
CA LEU A 152 -0.87 13.89 11.51
C LEU A 152 -1.93 14.98 11.67
N ARG A 153 -2.44 15.55 10.58
CA ARG A 153 -3.51 16.58 10.65
C ARG A 153 -4.87 16.01 11.02
N GLU A 154 -5.12 14.76 10.63
CA GLU A 154 -6.34 14.04 10.98
C GLU A 154 -6.34 13.53 12.44
N TRP A 155 -5.20 13.56 13.11
CA TRP A 155 -5.06 13.08 14.48
C TRP A 155 -5.18 14.22 15.50
N ASP A 156 -6.29 14.23 16.26
CA ASP A 156 -6.51 15.20 17.33
C ASP A 156 -5.71 14.84 18.59
N ASP A 157 -4.43 15.11 18.54
CA ASP A 157 -3.45 14.80 19.58
C ASP A 157 -2.44 15.95 19.70
N PRO A 158 -2.01 16.39 20.91
CA PRO A 158 -1.06 17.49 21.07
C PRO A 158 0.29 17.24 20.39
N GLN A 159 0.81 16.01 20.47
CA GLN A 159 2.07 15.63 19.83
C GLN A 159 1.93 15.65 18.30
N ALA A 160 0.80 15.19 17.77
CA ALA A 160 0.52 15.24 16.34
C ALA A 160 0.47 16.69 15.81
N LYS A 161 -0.13 17.60 16.56
CA LYS A 161 -0.19 19.04 16.24
C LYS A 161 1.21 19.67 16.21
N GLU A 162 2.07 19.35 17.17
CA GLU A 162 3.46 19.79 17.21
C GLU A 162 4.23 19.25 16.01
N MET A 163 4.18 17.93 15.76
CA MET A 163 4.87 17.29 14.63
C MET A 163 4.37 17.82 13.28
N SER A 164 3.06 18.05 13.13
CA SER A 164 2.49 18.66 11.92
C SER A 164 3.02 20.08 11.70
N THR A 165 3.19 20.87 12.77
CA THR A 165 3.78 22.21 12.69
C THR A 165 5.25 22.14 12.26
N ASN A 166 6.01 21.20 12.83
CA ASN A 166 7.42 20.99 12.51
C ASN A 166 7.62 20.53 11.05
N LEU A 167 6.71 19.70 10.51
CA LEU A 167 6.75 19.18 9.13
C LEU A 167 6.46 20.24 8.07
N ARG A 168 5.79 21.34 8.42
CA ARG A 168 5.33 22.35 7.44
C ARG A 168 6.38 22.79 6.43
N PRO A 169 7.64 23.15 6.80
CA PRO A 169 8.62 23.58 5.81
C PRO A 169 8.98 22.52 4.77
N LEU A 170 8.99 21.23 5.17
CA LEU A 170 9.28 20.10 4.29
C LEU A 170 8.05 19.76 3.43
N GLU A 171 6.85 19.80 4.00
CA GLU A 171 5.57 19.66 3.29
C GLU A 171 5.43 20.69 2.17
N GLU A 172 5.67 21.98 2.49
CA GLU A 172 5.64 23.07 1.50
C GLU A 172 6.64 22.83 0.36
N ALA A 173 7.87 22.39 0.69
CA ALA A 173 8.90 22.08 -0.32
C ALA A 173 8.48 20.89 -1.22
N ALA A 174 7.83 19.88 -0.67
CA ALA A 174 7.34 18.74 -1.43
C ALA A 174 6.17 19.14 -2.35
N VAL A 175 5.18 19.87 -1.85
CA VAL A 175 4.05 20.37 -2.64
C VAL A 175 4.55 21.26 -3.78
N GLU A 176 5.43 22.24 -3.50
CA GLU A 176 6.02 23.12 -4.49
C GLU A 176 6.73 22.31 -5.61
N ARG A 177 7.52 21.31 -5.23
CA ARG A 177 8.22 20.46 -6.20
C ARG A 177 7.26 19.71 -7.11
N LEU A 178 6.22 19.10 -6.54
CA LEU A 178 5.23 18.33 -7.29
C LEU A 178 4.38 19.23 -8.18
N GLN A 179 3.99 20.42 -7.72
CA GLN A 179 3.28 21.42 -8.50
C GLN A 179 4.10 21.94 -9.70
N ASN A 180 5.41 22.13 -9.51
CA ASN A 180 6.31 22.57 -10.56
C ASN A 180 6.70 21.47 -11.55
N TRP A 181 6.61 20.21 -11.15
CA TRP A 181 6.96 19.07 -11.99
C TRP A 181 5.79 18.57 -12.83
N LEU A 182 4.62 18.37 -12.19
CA LEU A 182 3.49 17.68 -12.82
C LEU A 182 3.03 18.29 -14.14
N PRO A 183 2.96 19.63 -14.33
CA PRO A 183 2.62 20.24 -15.60
C PRO A 183 3.63 19.97 -16.73
N LYS A 184 4.89 19.69 -16.39
CA LYS A 184 5.97 19.41 -17.35
C LYS A 184 5.97 17.98 -17.85
N LEU A 185 5.25 17.09 -17.16
CA LEU A 185 5.17 15.69 -17.55
C LEU A 185 4.27 15.55 -18.77
N SER A 186 4.87 15.18 -19.91
CA SER A 186 4.15 15.01 -21.18
C SER A 186 3.43 13.66 -21.24
N HIS A 187 4.01 12.62 -20.66
CA HIS A 187 3.49 11.25 -20.59
C HIS A 187 3.62 10.71 -19.16
N PRO A 188 2.68 9.91 -18.68
CA PRO A 188 2.82 9.26 -17.37
C PRO A 188 3.88 8.14 -17.43
N VAL A 189 4.55 7.90 -16.32
CA VAL A 189 5.41 6.74 -16.15
C VAL A 189 4.55 5.57 -15.68
N ARG A 190 4.55 4.47 -16.48
CA ARG A 190 3.69 3.28 -16.29
C ARG A 190 4.54 2.05 -15.98
N ILE A 191 5.20 2.09 -14.82
CA ILE A 191 6.02 0.99 -14.31
C ILE A 191 5.52 0.57 -12.93
N GLY A 192 5.87 -0.62 -12.49
CA GLY A 192 5.46 -1.15 -11.17
C GLY A 192 6.36 -0.73 -10.02
N GLU A 193 7.16 0.36 -10.19
CA GLU A 193 8.14 0.83 -9.22
C GLU A 193 7.91 2.29 -8.80
N HIS A 194 8.89 2.88 -8.07
CA HIS A 194 8.84 4.20 -7.43
C HIS A 194 8.47 5.37 -8.35
N ASP A 195 8.81 5.29 -9.65
CA ASP A 195 8.51 6.35 -10.61
C ASP A 195 7.05 6.31 -11.12
N GLN A 196 6.23 5.35 -10.68
CA GLN A 196 4.84 5.21 -11.12
C GLN A 196 4.03 6.47 -10.87
N THR A 197 3.52 7.07 -11.96
CA THR A 197 2.75 8.33 -11.88
C THR A 197 1.39 8.12 -11.21
N ALA A 198 0.65 7.07 -11.55
CA ALA A 198 -0.71 6.85 -11.07
C ALA A 198 -0.78 6.71 -9.54
N PHE A 199 0.12 5.92 -8.94
CA PHE A 199 0.19 5.76 -7.50
C PHE A 199 0.54 7.08 -6.81
N GLY A 200 1.55 7.81 -7.32
CA GLY A 200 1.90 9.13 -6.81
C GLY A 200 0.72 10.10 -6.82
N LEU A 201 -0.04 10.16 -7.93
CA LEU A 201 -1.24 10.99 -8.05
C LEU A 201 -2.34 10.60 -7.05
N SER A 202 -2.51 9.30 -6.78
CA SER A 202 -3.49 8.82 -5.79
C SER A 202 -3.21 9.39 -4.40
N LEU A 203 -1.97 9.25 -3.91
CA LEU A 203 -1.58 9.76 -2.59
C LEU A 203 -1.59 11.30 -2.53
N MET A 204 -1.14 11.98 -3.59
CA MET A 204 -1.20 13.45 -3.69
C MET A 204 -2.64 13.95 -3.61
N LEU A 205 -3.58 13.29 -4.28
CA LEU A 205 -4.99 13.69 -4.31
C LEU A 205 -5.64 13.47 -2.93
N ASP A 206 -5.38 12.33 -2.30
CA ASP A 206 -5.89 12.03 -0.96
C ASP A 206 -5.39 13.07 0.06
N TYR A 207 -4.08 13.40 0.01
CA TYR A 207 -3.51 14.48 0.83
C TYR A 207 -4.17 15.83 0.54
N ALA A 208 -4.20 16.27 -0.73
CA ALA A 208 -4.69 17.59 -1.08
C ALA A 208 -6.13 17.83 -0.62
N ARG A 209 -6.97 16.79 -0.71
CA ARG A 209 -8.35 16.80 -0.22
C ARG A 209 -8.41 16.87 1.32
N SER A 210 -7.63 16.04 2.01
CA SER A 210 -7.64 15.99 3.48
C SER A 210 -7.21 17.30 4.14
N VAL A 211 -6.33 18.07 3.48
CA VAL A 211 -5.83 19.35 3.98
C VAL A 211 -6.56 20.57 3.39
N GLY A 212 -7.56 20.36 2.52
CA GLY A 212 -8.32 21.42 1.88
C GLY A 212 -7.51 22.25 0.85
N ASN A 213 -6.45 21.69 0.25
CA ASN A 213 -5.70 22.37 -0.81
C ASN A 213 -6.37 22.14 -2.16
N GLU A 214 -7.44 22.88 -2.43
CA GLU A 214 -8.26 22.74 -3.64
C GLU A 214 -7.47 22.96 -4.93
N ALA A 215 -6.53 23.91 -4.95
CA ALA A 215 -5.72 24.19 -6.12
C ALA A 215 -4.81 23.00 -6.49
N PHE A 216 -4.19 22.37 -5.49
CA PHE A 216 -3.37 21.20 -5.70
C PHE A 216 -4.22 19.97 -6.05
N ALA A 217 -5.36 19.79 -5.40
CA ALA A 217 -6.31 18.72 -5.72
C ALA A 217 -6.79 18.81 -7.19
N LYS A 218 -7.12 20.03 -7.65
CA LYS A 218 -7.51 20.26 -9.04
C LYS A 218 -6.38 19.95 -10.02
N LEU A 219 -5.15 20.41 -9.75
CA LEU A 219 -3.99 20.11 -10.60
C LEU A 219 -3.76 18.62 -10.75
N VAL A 220 -3.84 17.87 -9.63
CA VAL A 220 -3.64 16.42 -9.62
C VAL A 220 -4.76 15.71 -10.38
N ALA A 221 -6.02 16.08 -10.14
CA ALA A 221 -7.17 15.48 -10.82
C ALA A 221 -7.17 15.77 -12.33
N ASP A 222 -6.84 16.99 -12.75
CA ASP A 222 -6.72 17.36 -14.17
C ASP A 222 -5.59 16.56 -14.85
N SER A 223 -4.48 16.35 -14.13
CA SER A 223 -3.35 15.57 -14.64
C SER A 223 -3.72 14.09 -14.79
N ALA A 224 -4.44 13.51 -13.82
CA ALA A 224 -4.93 12.14 -13.94
C ALA A 224 -5.88 11.97 -15.15
N ARG A 225 -6.82 12.90 -15.33
CA ARG A 225 -7.70 12.89 -16.51
C ARG A 225 -6.92 13.03 -17.83
N LYS A 226 -5.96 13.95 -17.88
CA LYS A 226 -5.09 14.15 -19.05
C LYS A 226 -4.34 12.89 -19.44
N PHE A 227 -3.85 12.15 -18.45
CA PHE A 227 -2.99 10.99 -18.70
C PHE A 227 -3.76 9.71 -18.98
N PHE A 228 -4.92 9.50 -18.32
CA PHE A 228 -5.53 8.19 -18.25
C PHE A 228 -6.95 8.10 -18.78
N LEU A 229 -7.66 9.23 -18.99
CA LEU A 229 -9.07 9.18 -19.38
C LEU A 229 -9.31 8.48 -20.73
N ALA A 230 -8.35 8.61 -21.67
CA ALA A 230 -8.47 8.02 -23.00
C ALA A 230 -7.98 6.56 -23.08
N ASP A 231 -7.42 6.02 -22.00
CA ASP A 231 -6.81 4.69 -22.01
C ASP A 231 -7.85 3.59 -22.07
N LYS A 232 -7.52 2.55 -22.86
CA LYS A 232 -8.36 1.38 -23.11
C LYS A 232 -7.50 0.13 -23.23
N ASN A 233 -8.09 -1.04 -22.92
CA ASN A 233 -7.46 -2.34 -23.10
C ASN A 233 -6.05 -2.40 -22.45
N CYS A 234 -5.98 -2.09 -21.15
CA CYS A 234 -4.70 -2.10 -20.44
C CYS A 234 -3.94 -3.41 -20.66
N PRO A 235 -2.58 -3.35 -20.77
CA PRO A 235 -1.77 -4.53 -21.08
C PRO A 235 -1.53 -5.40 -19.84
N LEU A 236 -2.59 -5.82 -19.16
CA LEU A 236 -2.52 -6.59 -17.90
C LEU A 236 -1.70 -7.88 -18.04
N ALA A 237 -1.64 -8.47 -19.24
CA ALA A 237 -0.84 -9.66 -19.53
C ALA A 237 0.68 -9.43 -19.44
N TYR A 238 1.15 -8.18 -19.41
CA TYR A 238 2.55 -7.83 -19.18
C TYR A 238 2.90 -7.62 -17.70
N GLU A 239 1.91 -7.74 -16.81
CA GLU A 239 2.10 -7.63 -15.38
C GLU A 239 2.08 -9.00 -14.67
N PRO A 240 2.98 -9.21 -13.69
CA PRO A 240 3.99 -8.26 -13.24
C PRO A 240 5.23 -8.26 -14.13
N SER A 241 5.98 -7.15 -14.11
CA SER A 241 7.41 -7.16 -14.41
C SER A 241 8.18 -7.78 -13.23
N GLY A 242 9.44 -8.19 -13.45
CA GLY A 242 10.20 -9.00 -12.49
C GLY A 242 10.43 -8.38 -11.11
N GLU A 243 10.34 -7.06 -10.99
CA GLU A 243 10.64 -6.28 -9.77
C GLU A 243 9.48 -5.38 -9.34
N ASP A 244 8.27 -5.60 -9.84
CA ASP A 244 7.12 -4.77 -9.52
C ASP A 244 6.67 -4.94 -8.06
N PHE A 245 6.37 -3.82 -7.38
CA PHE A 245 5.65 -3.79 -6.11
C PHE A 245 4.35 -2.98 -6.20
N LEU A 246 4.08 -2.39 -7.36
CA LEU A 246 2.83 -1.73 -7.74
C LEU A 246 2.35 -2.29 -9.09
N SER A 247 1.04 -2.35 -9.28
CA SER A 247 0.47 -2.67 -10.59
C SER A 247 0.24 -1.39 -11.37
N PRO A 248 0.85 -1.19 -12.56
CA PRO A 248 0.55 -0.05 -13.40
C PRO A 248 -0.92 0.06 -13.76
N SER A 249 -1.54 -1.03 -14.24
CA SER A 249 -2.95 -1.03 -14.65
C SER A 249 -3.91 -0.79 -13.48
N LEU A 250 -3.72 -1.48 -12.35
CA LEU A 250 -4.57 -1.25 -11.18
C LEU A 250 -4.33 0.14 -10.56
N GLY A 251 -3.10 0.65 -10.61
CA GLY A 251 -2.78 2.01 -10.16
C GLY A 251 -3.52 3.08 -10.97
N GLU A 252 -3.61 2.92 -12.30
CA GLU A 252 -4.43 3.80 -13.15
C GLU A 252 -5.91 3.73 -12.77
N ALA A 253 -6.46 2.53 -12.59
CA ALA A 253 -7.84 2.37 -12.16
C ALA A 253 -8.09 2.96 -10.77
N ASP A 254 -7.13 2.83 -9.84
CA ASP A 254 -7.22 3.34 -8.49
C ASP A 254 -7.18 4.88 -8.41
N VAL A 255 -6.39 5.55 -9.27
CA VAL A 255 -6.44 7.02 -9.36
C VAL A 255 -7.70 7.48 -10.08
N MET A 256 -8.14 6.79 -11.15
CA MET A 256 -9.32 7.21 -11.93
C MET A 256 -10.62 7.09 -11.13
N ARG A 257 -10.77 6.10 -10.23
CA ARG A 257 -11.92 6.05 -9.31
C ARG A 257 -12.03 7.25 -8.37
N ARG A 258 -10.91 7.93 -8.10
CA ARG A 258 -10.85 9.13 -7.24
C ARG A 258 -11.26 10.40 -7.98
N VAL A 259 -11.21 10.39 -9.32
CA VAL A 259 -11.45 11.59 -10.13
C VAL A 259 -12.70 11.52 -11.01
N LEU A 260 -13.23 10.33 -11.26
CA LEU A 260 -14.45 10.15 -12.03
C LEU A 260 -15.66 9.95 -11.12
N PRO A 261 -16.85 10.49 -11.46
CA PRO A 261 -18.11 10.07 -10.86
C PRO A 261 -18.33 8.56 -11.03
N GLN A 262 -19.04 7.93 -10.10
CA GLN A 262 -19.24 6.48 -10.06
C GLN A 262 -19.66 5.86 -11.38
N ALA A 263 -20.67 6.42 -12.05
CA ALA A 263 -21.17 5.88 -13.31
C ALA A 263 -20.17 6.02 -14.46
N GLU A 264 -19.46 7.15 -14.52
CA GLU A 264 -18.39 7.38 -15.51
C GLU A 264 -17.21 6.43 -15.27
N PHE A 265 -16.83 6.23 -14.00
CA PHE A 265 -15.78 5.29 -13.62
C PHE A 265 -16.12 3.84 -14.03
N ALA A 266 -17.35 3.40 -13.76
CA ALA A 266 -17.78 2.05 -14.11
C ALA A 266 -17.71 1.79 -15.62
N GLU A 267 -18.11 2.76 -16.46
CA GLU A 267 -18.02 2.65 -17.91
C GLU A 267 -16.60 2.78 -18.43
N TRP A 268 -15.80 3.71 -17.89
CA TRP A 268 -14.37 3.83 -18.20
C TRP A 268 -13.62 2.53 -17.88
N LEU A 269 -13.83 1.96 -16.70
CA LEU A 269 -13.18 0.72 -16.27
C LEU A 269 -13.53 -0.46 -17.19
N LYS A 270 -14.74 -0.52 -17.70
CA LYS A 270 -15.14 -1.56 -18.66
C LYS A 270 -14.33 -1.49 -19.96
N GLY A 271 -14.05 -0.30 -20.44
CA GLY A 271 -13.22 -0.10 -21.61
C GLY A 271 -11.72 -0.25 -21.33
N PHE A 272 -11.27 0.13 -20.13
CA PHE A 272 -9.87 0.08 -19.73
C PHE A 272 -9.42 -1.33 -19.35
N MET A 273 -10.22 -2.06 -18.55
CA MET A 273 -9.91 -3.43 -18.09
C MET A 273 -11.01 -4.43 -18.51
N PRO A 274 -11.18 -4.71 -19.81
CA PRO A 274 -12.19 -5.67 -20.27
C PRO A 274 -11.92 -7.11 -19.84
N GLN A 275 -10.72 -7.40 -19.33
CA GLN A 275 -10.29 -8.71 -18.83
C GLN A 275 -10.96 -9.09 -17.50
N ILE A 276 -11.53 -8.12 -16.74
CA ILE A 276 -12.22 -8.41 -15.50
C ILE A 276 -13.45 -9.28 -15.80
N PRO A 277 -13.56 -10.50 -15.26
CA PRO A 277 -14.72 -11.35 -15.50
C PRO A 277 -16.01 -10.71 -14.97
N ALA A 278 -17.05 -10.73 -15.79
CA ALA A 278 -18.39 -10.34 -15.37
C ALA A 278 -19.19 -11.58 -14.94
N ALA A 279 -19.99 -11.45 -13.88
CA ALA A 279 -20.80 -12.55 -13.37
C ALA A 279 -21.81 -13.02 -14.39
N LYS A 280 -21.83 -14.33 -14.63
CA LYS A 280 -22.99 -15.05 -15.13
C LYS A 280 -23.42 -15.98 -14.00
N ASP A 281 -24.53 -15.67 -13.36
CA ASP A 281 -25.25 -16.48 -12.36
C ASP A 281 -24.38 -17.36 -11.40
N GLY A 282 -24.07 -16.85 -10.20
CA GLY A 282 -23.76 -17.65 -9.00
C GLY A 282 -22.50 -18.54 -9.00
N GLY A 283 -21.60 -18.40 -9.97
CA GLY A 283 -20.41 -19.23 -10.11
C GLY A 283 -19.24 -18.80 -9.19
N SER A 284 -18.40 -19.76 -8.82
CA SER A 284 -17.07 -19.48 -8.23
C SER A 284 -16.20 -18.74 -9.24
N TYR A 285 -15.59 -17.63 -8.83
CA TYR A 285 -14.73 -16.83 -9.72
C TYR A 285 -13.32 -17.37 -9.65
N ASN A 286 -12.80 -17.78 -10.83
CA ASN A 286 -11.40 -18.03 -11.02
C ASN A 286 -10.62 -16.71 -10.95
N THR A 287 -9.51 -16.70 -10.23
CA THR A 287 -8.60 -15.56 -10.11
C THR A 287 -7.48 -15.57 -11.16
N ASP A 288 -7.52 -16.49 -12.13
CA ASP A 288 -6.48 -16.66 -13.17
C ASP A 288 -6.31 -15.42 -14.06
N TRP A 289 -7.30 -14.53 -14.11
CA TRP A 289 -7.18 -13.27 -14.83
C TRP A 289 -6.20 -12.28 -14.16
N LEU A 290 -5.93 -12.45 -12.85
CA LEU A 290 -4.96 -11.69 -12.06
C LEU A 290 -4.34 -12.63 -11.00
N PRO A 291 -3.36 -13.45 -11.35
CA PRO A 291 -2.78 -14.42 -10.43
C PRO A 291 -1.94 -13.73 -9.35
N VAL A 292 -1.92 -14.31 -8.15
CA VAL A 292 -1.02 -13.88 -7.08
C VAL A 292 0.43 -14.12 -7.48
N THR A 293 1.33 -13.28 -6.99
CA THR A 293 2.76 -13.38 -7.23
C THR A 293 3.46 -14.07 -6.06
N VAL A 294 4.60 -14.69 -6.34
CA VAL A 294 5.46 -15.29 -5.32
C VAL A 294 6.88 -14.78 -5.55
N SER A 295 7.48 -14.20 -4.51
CA SER A 295 8.88 -13.85 -4.55
C SER A 295 9.73 -15.13 -4.61
N PRO A 296 10.60 -15.31 -5.62
CA PRO A 296 11.45 -16.49 -5.71
C PRO A 296 12.60 -16.44 -4.70
N ASP A 297 12.99 -15.26 -4.24
CA ASP A 297 14.03 -15.04 -3.24
C ASP A 297 13.72 -13.77 -2.44
N ARG A 298 13.33 -13.93 -1.17
CA ARG A 298 13.00 -12.82 -0.27
C ARG A 298 14.21 -12.12 0.32
N SER A 299 15.40 -12.68 0.17
CA SER A 299 16.66 -12.06 0.56
C SER A 299 17.23 -11.11 -0.50
N ASP A 300 16.72 -11.19 -1.73
CA ASP A 300 17.01 -10.22 -2.78
C ASP A 300 16.08 -9.00 -2.65
N PRO A 301 16.62 -7.78 -2.48
CA PRO A 301 15.81 -6.58 -2.22
C PRO A 301 14.88 -6.21 -3.38
N LYS A 302 15.18 -6.64 -4.61
CA LYS A 302 14.35 -6.39 -5.77
C LYS A 302 13.27 -7.47 -5.96
N LEU A 303 13.63 -8.73 -5.76
CA LEU A 303 12.68 -9.83 -5.88
C LEU A 303 11.66 -9.85 -4.73
N ALA A 304 12.02 -9.35 -3.55
CA ALA A 304 11.10 -9.13 -2.42
C ALA A 304 9.96 -8.15 -2.75
N HIS A 305 10.10 -7.31 -3.79
CA HIS A 305 9.07 -6.41 -4.29
C HIS A 305 7.76 -7.15 -4.65
N LEU A 306 7.84 -8.37 -5.19
CA LEU A 306 6.67 -9.14 -5.59
C LEU A 306 5.73 -9.50 -4.43
N ASP A 307 6.24 -9.62 -3.21
CA ASP A 307 5.40 -9.77 -2.02
C ASP A 307 4.58 -8.48 -1.74
N GLY A 308 5.19 -7.31 -1.92
CA GLY A 308 4.52 -6.02 -1.82
C GLY A 308 3.50 -5.77 -2.93
N LEU A 309 3.71 -6.33 -4.11
CA LEU A 309 2.76 -6.27 -5.21
C LEU A 309 1.41 -6.90 -4.83
N ASN A 310 1.41 -8.00 -4.09
CA ASN A 310 0.16 -8.59 -3.60
C ASN A 310 -0.58 -7.63 -2.65
N LEU A 311 0.12 -6.95 -1.73
CA LEU A 311 -0.49 -5.97 -0.85
C LEU A 311 -1.08 -4.78 -1.63
N SER A 312 -0.31 -4.24 -2.59
CA SER A 312 -0.75 -3.10 -3.39
C SER A 312 -1.91 -3.45 -4.32
N ARG A 313 -1.89 -4.60 -4.96
CA ARG A 313 -3.02 -5.09 -5.76
C ARG A 313 -4.28 -5.25 -4.92
N ALA A 314 -4.16 -5.78 -3.71
CA ALA A 314 -5.30 -5.95 -2.82
C ALA A 314 -5.99 -4.62 -2.49
N TRP A 315 -5.24 -3.56 -2.04
CA TRP A 315 -5.88 -2.28 -1.74
C TRP A 315 -6.42 -1.56 -2.97
N MET A 316 -5.75 -1.67 -4.13
CA MET A 316 -6.22 -1.09 -5.37
C MET A 316 -7.54 -1.75 -5.82
N LEU A 317 -7.64 -3.07 -5.75
CA LEU A 317 -8.86 -3.84 -6.03
C LEU A 317 -9.99 -3.47 -5.06
N GLU A 318 -9.73 -3.41 -3.75
CA GLU A 318 -10.71 -2.98 -2.74
C GLU A 318 -11.20 -1.53 -3.03
N GLY A 319 -10.28 -0.66 -3.44
CA GLY A 319 -10.59 0.70 -3.86
C GLY A 319 -11.50 0.73 -5.09
N ILE A 320 -11.17 -0.01 -6.13
CA ILE A 320 -11.99 -0.14 -7.35
C ILE A 320 -13.39 -0.64 -7.01
N ILE A 321 -13.49 -1.70 -6.20
CA ILE A 321 -14.79 -2.25 -5.74
C ILE A 321 -15.61 -1.18 -5.03
N SER A 322 -15.00 -0.36 -4.18
CA SER A 322 -15.71 0.68 -3.40
C SER A 322 -16.36 1.75 -4.29
N ALA A 323 -15.81 1.97 -5.48
CA ALA A 323 -16.28 2.97 -6.43
C ALA A 323 -17.24 2.42 -7.50
N LEU A 324 -17.46 1.12 -7.58
CA LEU A 324 -18.41 0.52 -8.50
C LEU A 324 -19.83 0.50 -7.92
N PRO A 325 -20.89 0.61 -8.77
CA PRO A 325 -22.25 0.33 -8.37
C PRO A 325 -22.39 -1.03 -7.65
N THR A 326 -23.32 -1.12 -6.72
CA THR A 326 -23.52 -2.34 -5.90
C THR A 326 -23.95 -3.57 -6.72
N ASP A 327 -24.58 -3.34 -7.86
CA ASP A 327 -25.04 -4.34 -8.82
C ASP A 327 -24.09 -4.58 -10.00
N ASP A 328 -22.89 -3.98 -9.97
CA ASP A 328 -21.90 -4.20 -11.04
C ASP A 328 -21.44 -5.66 -11.06
N SER A 329 -21.62 -6.31 -12.21
CA SER A 329 -21.36 -7.74 -12.40
C SER A 329 -19.88 -8.15 -12.20
N ARG A 330 -18.92 -7.20 -12.20
CA ARG A 330 -17.47 -7.44 -12.02
C ARG A 330 -17.07 -7.52 -10.54
N ARG A 331 -17.91 -7.02 -9.63
CA ARG A 331 -17.57 -6.92 -8.20
C ARG A 331 -17.12 -8.24 -7.58
N ALA A 332 -17.79 -9.33 -7.90
CA ALA A 332 -17.48 -10.63 -7.32
C ALA A 332 -16.12 -11.18 -7.78
N ALA A 333 -15.74 -10.99 -9.05
CA ALA A 333 -14.42 -11.35 -9.56
C ALA A 333 -13.31 -10.49 -8.95
N LEU A 334 -13.55 -9.18 -8.81
CA LEU A 334 -12.64 -8.25 -8.14
C LEU A 334 -12.47 -8.61 -6.67
N GLN A 335 -13.56 -8.97 -5.96
CA GLN A 335 -13.52 -9.38 -4.56
C GLN A 335 -12.70 -10.66 -4.36
N ALA A 336 -12.89 -11.66 -5.22
CA ALA A 336 -12.12 -12.91 -5.16
C ALA A 336 -10.61 -12.65 -5.37
N ALA A 337 -10.26 -11.82 -6.35
CA ALA A 337 -8.87 -11.42 -6.59
C ALA A 337 -8.29 -10.61 -5.42
N ALA A 338 -9.04 -9.62 -4.89
CA ALA A 338 -8.61 -8.82 -3.75
C ALA A 338 -8.29 -9.69 -2.53
N GLU A 339 -9.15 -10.68 -2.22
CA GLU A 339 -8.96 -11.59 -1.11
C GLU A 339 -7.76 -12.52 -1.31
N ALA A 340 -7.54 -13.04 -2.52
CA ALA A 340 -6.38 -13.86 -2.84
C ALA A 340 -5.06 -13.09 -2.66
N HIS A 341 -4.98 -11.88 -3.21
CA HIS A 341 -3.82 -11.00 -3.07
C HIS A 341 -3.61 -10.54 -1.63
N ARG A 342 -4.67 -10.15 -0.91
CA ARG A 342 -4.62 -9.79 0.51
C ARG A 342 -4.01 -10.89 1.35
N ARG A 343 -4.49 -12.12 1.19
CA ARG A 343 -4.00 -13.28 1.93
C ARG A 343 -2.55 -13.59 1.64
N ALA A 344 -2.16 -13.61 0.37
CA ALA A 344 -0.78 -13.85 -0.04
C ALA A 344 0.17 -12.75 0.45
N GLY A 345 -0.20 -11.47 0.29
CA GLY A 345 0.59 -10.33 0.72
C GLY A 345 0.78 -10.28 2.23
N LEU A 346 -0.29 -10.43 3.02
CA LEU A 346 -0.19 -10.42 4.49
C LEU A 346 0.63 -11.59 5.04
N ALA A 347 0.57 -12.77 4.42
CA ALA A 347 1.38 -13.92 4.80
C ALA A 347 2.89 -13.70 4.57
N ALA A 348 3.27 -12.80 3.66
CA ALA A 348 4.67 -12.47 3.38
C ALA A 348 5.26 -11.43 4.36
N VAL A 349 4.46 -10.75 5.17
CA VAL A 349 4.94 -9.74 6.13
C VAL A 349 5.41 -10.43 7.41
N THR A 350 6.55 -11.09 7.36
CA THR A 350 7.12 -11.86 8.48
C THR A 350 8.20 -11.10 9.25
N GLY A 351 8.95 -10.21 8.59
CA GLY A 351 10.13 -9.57 9.14
C GLY A 351 11.38 -10.48 9.19
N GLU A 352 11.32 -11.66 8.58
CA GLU A 352 12.42 -12.63 8.55
C GLU A 352 13.62 -12.08 7.77
N HIS A 353 13.38 -11.38 6.67
CA HIS A 353 14.38 -10.72 5.84
C HIS A 353 14.22 -9.20 5.94
N TYR A 354 15.33 -8.49 6.15
CA TYR A 354 15.34 -7.01 6.24
C TYR A 354 14.92 -6.35 4.92
N GLU A 355 15.23 -6.97 3.80
CA GLU A 355 14.96 -6.53 2.44
C GLU A 355 13.47 -6.27 2.19
N GLY A 356 12.59 -7.05 2.78
CA GLY A 356 11.14 -6.82 2.81
C GLY A 356 10.67 -6.18 4.13
N GLY A 357 11.29 -6.56 5.25
CA GLY A 357 10.84 -6.17 6.59
C GLY A 357 10.80 -4.67 6.84
N HIS A 358 11.69 -3.89 6.23
CA HIS A 358 11.76 -2.44 6.43
C HIS A 358 10.64 -1.64 5.75
N TRP A 359 9.84 -2.24 4.85
CA TRP A 359 8.80 -1.50 4.11
C TRP A 359 7.45 -2.22 3.97
N LEU A 360 7.42 -3.56 3.90
CA LEU A 360 6.18 -4.34 3.74
C LEU A 360 5.15 -4.05 4.85
N GLY A 361 5.60 -3.76 6.06
CA GLY A 361 4.74 -3.37 7.18
C GLY A 361 3.87 -2.16 6.86
N SER A 362 4.41 -1.15 6.17
CA SER A 362 3.66 0.05 5.78
C SER A 362 2.57 -0.27 4.76
N PHE A 363 2.85 -1.15 3.80
CA PHE A 363 1.88 -1.61 2.82
C PHE A 363 0.76 -2.44 3.49
N ALA A 364 1.12 -3.32 4.43
CA ALA A 364 0.15 -4.07 5.21
C ALA A 364 -0.78 -3.16 6.02
N VAL A 365 -0.22 -2.13 6.68
CA VAL A 365 -1.03 -1.14 7.43
C VAL A 365 -1.91 -0.31 6.51
N TYR A 366 -1.42 0.12 5.34
CA TYR A 366 -2.23 0.85 4.36
C TYR A 366 -3.44 0.02 3.93
N LEU A 367 -3.23 -1.25 3.60
CA LEU A 367 -4.27 -2.21 3.22
C LEU A 367 -5.24 -2.47 4.39
N THR A 368 -4.74 -2.89 5.55
CA THR A 368 -5.58 -3.38 6.65
C THR A 368 -6.37 -2.28 7.34
N THR A 369 -5.85 -1.05 7.37
CA THR A 369 -6.58 0.11 7.89
C THR A 369 -7.44 0.80 6.83
N LYS A 370 -7.51 0.25 5.61
CA LYS A 370 -8.28 0.77 4.48
C LYS A 370 -8.00 2.26 4.18
N ARG A 371 -6.74 2.69 4.34
CA ARG A 371 -6.37 4.10 4.22
C ARG A 371 -6.79 4.73 2.89
N GLY A 372 -6.64 4.00 1.79
CA GLY A 372 -7.02 4.46 0.46
C GLY A 372 -8.53 4.49 0.16
N ILE A 373 -9.38 3.97 1.08
CA ILE A 373 -10.84 3.88 0.91
C ILE A 373 -11.55 4.80 1.90
N SER A 374 -11.03 4.90 3.12
CA SER A 374 -11.61 5.71 4.21
C SER A 374 -11.35 7.20 3.96
N GLN A 375 -12.02 7.78 2.96
CA GLN A 375 -12.06 9.22 2.77
C GLN A 375 -13.41 9.72 3.31
N PRO A 376 -13.45 10.90 3.99
CA PRO A 376 -14.71 11.56 4.29
C PRO A 376 -15.50 11.74 3.00
N ASP A 377 -16.83 11.59 3.06
CA ASP A 377 -17.76 11.72 1.93
C ASP A 377 -17.46 12.94 1.03
N TRP A 378 -16.70 12.71 -0.05
CA TRP A 378 -16.49 13.68 -1.13
C TRP A 378 -17.57 13.53 -2.20
N THR A 379 -18.80 13.24 -1.78
CA THR A 379 -19.96 13.44 -2.66
C THR A 379 -20.14 14.93 -2.81
N GLY A 380 -19.71 15.46 -3.95
CA GLY A 380 -19.66 16.87 -4.27
C GLY A 380 -20.92 17.63 -3.81
N ARG A 381 -20.67 18.61 -2.97
CA ARG A 381 -21.55 19.77 -2.86
C ARG A 381 -20.91 20.92 -3.61
#